data_201af90284a52bc2c36a15aabe8582a3
#
_entry.id   201af90284a52bc2c36a15aabe8582a3
#
_cell.length_a   1.000
_cell.length_b   1.000
_cell.length_c   1.000
_cell.angle_alpha   90.00
_cell.angle_beta   90.00
_cell.angle_gamma   90.00
#
_symmetry.space_group_name_H-M   'P 1'
#
loop_
_entity.id
_entity.type
_entity.pdbx_description
1 polymer ?
#
loop_
_entity_poly.entity_id
_entity_poly.type
_entity_poly.pdbx_seq_one_letter_code
_entity_poly.pdbx_strand_id
1 'polypeptide(L)'
;MMKKRLTSFLLAACMMLPLSASAWAAEHPQMEGEEDVTLQPSYGVRSKQSGSNGTLIVTLDPGHGGKDSGATEEWDDTTAMEKDINLKIALACREELSKYAGVKVYMTRDDNTFLELSDRVRYAQSVNADLMVSMHINSSDNSSAQGALVIVPNGNYRPELLKESKKTASRVLSNLESLGLRNRGYLQRNSSENTYPDGSKADYYSILRNSTMANIPSMIIEHAFISNYDDYTKYLSSDDMIQKMGQADAKAIVAAYQLNLKSNNSAASKGDAPFEDVYTTDWYYAPVVFAYQHSLMTGTSDSTFSPQDTLTRAMAVQTLYNYSGKPETANSNRFSDVKQGDWYCKAVNWAAENGVTAGTSETTFSPNDLVTREQFAALLYRFKNGQQTQCSLDAFADANDVSDWAKDAVKWAVNNKILSGSKMNDGTLMLLPRSGATRAETAVMLERMVENVK
;
A
#
# COMPACT_ATOMS: atom_id res chain seq x y z
N MET A 1 -19.52 48.94 -57.32
CA MET A 1 -19.92 49.27 -55.95
C MET A 1 -19.37 48.22 -54.98
N MET A 2 -18.20 48.48 -54.43
CA MET A 2 -17.55 47.56 -53.47
C MET A 2 -17.73 48.15 -52.07
N LYS A 3 -18.43 47.44 -51.16
CA LYS A 3 -18.52 47.81 -49.75
C LYS A 3 -17.29 47.26 -49.02
N LYS A 4 -16.43 48.15 -48.52
CA LYS A 4 -15.33 47.85 -47.59
C LYS A 4 -15.96 47.47 -46.24
N ARG A 5 -15.62 46.26 -45.74
CA ARG A 5 -15.82 45.87 -44.34
C ARG A 5 -14.59 46.20 -43.53
N LEU A 6 -14.75 47.10 -42.57
CA LEU A 6 -13.78 47.36 -41.52
C LEU A 6 -13.79 46.17 -40.55
N THR A 7 -12.64 45.50 -40.41
CA THR A 7 -12.40 44.52 -39.34
C THR A 7 -11.78 45.27 -38.15
N SER A 8 -12.54 45.43 -37.10
CA SER A 8 -12.04 45.87 -35.78
C SER A 8 -11.26 44.73 -35.13
N PHE A 9 -9.96 44.92 -34.90
CA PHE A 9 -9.16 44.09 -34.03
C PHE A 9 -9.52 44.43 -32.56
N LEU A 10 -10.26 43.55 -31.90
CA LEU A 10 -10.33 43.55 -30.46
C LEU A 10 -9.13 42.74 -29.95
N LEU A 11 -8.21 43.42 -29.29
CA LEU A 11 -7.16 42.81 -28.47
C LEU A 11 -7.85 42.24 -27.21
N ALA A 12 -8.13 40.95 -27.19
CA ALA A 12 -8.51 40.27 -25.96
C ALA A 12 -7.27 40.09 -25.11
N ALA A 13 -7.07 40.96 -24.14
CA ALA A 13 -6.14 40.72 -23.04
C ALA A 13 -6.64 39.49 -22.26
N CYS A 14 -6.01 38.34 -22.45
CA CYS A 14 -6.24 37.15 -21.63
C CYS A 14 -5.71 37.47 -20.23
N MET A 15 -6.58 38.02 -19.35
CA MET A 15 -6.32 38.00 -17.91
C MET A 15 -6.36 36.54 -17.47
N MET A 16 -5.20 35.99 -17.17
CA MET A 16 -5.10 34.77 -16.38
C MET A 16 -5.65 35.09 -14.98
N LEU A 17 -6.93 34.87 -14.77
CA LEU A 17 -7.50 34.79 -13.43
C LEU A 17 -6.94 33.51 -12.81
N PRO A 18 -6.37 33.55 -11.59
CA PRO A 18 -6.09 32.33 -10.86
C PRO A 18 -7.43 31.61 -10.70
N LEU A 19 -7.51 30.34 -11.14
CA LEU A 19 -8.64 29.48 -10.83
C LEU A 19 -8.87 29.57 -9.32
N SER A 20 -10.04 30.06 -8.93
CA SER A 20 -10.40 30.17 -7.53
C SER A 20 -10.44 28.74 -6.95
N ALA A 21 -9.93 28.56 -5.75
CA ALA A 21 -9.97 27.30 -5.02
C ALA A 21 -11.37 26.65 -4.96
N SER A 22 -12.43 27.48 -5.17
CA SER A 22 -13.83 27.06 -5.22
C SER A 22 -14.24 26.28 -6.49
N ALA A 23 -13.60 26.53 -7.64
CA ALA A 23 -13.91 25.78 -8.87
C ALA A 23 -13.35 24.36 -8.81
N TRP A 24 -12.17 24.19 -8.19
CA TRP A 24 -11.52 22.90 -8.07
C TRP A 24 -12.22 21.93 -7.09
N ALA A 25 -12.94 22.48 -6.10
CA ALA A 25 -13.68 21.71 -5.09
C ALA A 25 -14.96 21.03 -5.61
N ALA A 26 -15.55 21.61 -6.66
CA ALA A 26 -16.70 20.98 -7.32
C ALA A 26 -16.29 19.72 -8.11
N GLU A 27 -14.99 19.56 -8.38
CA GLU A 27 -14.44 18.50 -9.20
C GLU A 27 -14.11 17.22 -8.38
N HIS A 28 -14.09 17.29 -7.04
CA HIS A 28 -13.78 16.14 -6.17
C HIS A 28 -14.72 16.01 -4.96
N PRO A 29 -16.03 15.84 -5.17
CA PRO A 29 -16.98 15.72 -4.05
C PRO A 29 -16.76 14.44 -3.21
N GLN A 30 -16.07 13.44 -3.75
CA GLN A 30 -15.86 12.15 -3.09
C GLN A 30 -14.83 12.16 -1.95
N MET A 31 -14.00 13.19 -1.85
CA MET A 31 -13.02 13.31 -0.75
C MET A 31 -13.54 14.04 0.49
N GLU A 32 -14.77 14.57 0.45
CA GLU A 32 -15.37 15.38 1.51
C GLU A 32 -16.37 14.63 2.41
N GLY A 33 -16.82 13.45 2.04
CA GLY A 33 -18.11 12.90 2.50
C GLY A 33 -18.08 11.87 3.62
N GLU A 34 -16.96 11.60 4.29
CA GLU A 34 -16.95 10.60 5.36
C GLU A 34 -16.94 11.22 6.76
N GLU A 35 -17.78 10.62 7.63
CA GLU A 35 -17.87 10.99 9.03
C GLU A 35 -16.50 11.02 9.70
N ASP A 36 -16.21 12.11 10.40
CA ASP A 36 -15.06 12.23 11.29
C ASP A 36 -15.18 11.14 12.38
N VAL A 37 -14.53 10.02 12.15
CA VAL A 37 -14.24 9.11 13.26
C VAL A 37 -13.33 9.90 14.19
N THR A 38 -13.79 10.10 15.43
CA THR A 38 -13.03 10.82 16.45
C THR A 38 -11.74 10.06 16.74
N LEU A 39 -10.70 10.34 15.94
CA LEU A 39 -9.35 9.90 16.29
C LEU A 39 -8.98 10.65 17.56
N GLN A 40 -8.70 9.92 18.63
CA GLN A 40 -8.21 10.54 19.87
C GLN A 40 -6.93 11.31 19.54
N PRO A 41 -6.82 12.60 19.95
CA PRO A 41 -5.61 13.36 19.74
C PRO A 41 -4.45 12.61 20.38
N SER A 42 -3.41 12.27 19.62
CA SER A 42 -2.17 11.78 20.21
C SER A 42 -1.50 12.96 20.92
N TYR A 43 -1.69 13.06 22.23
CA TYR A 43 -1.03 14.06 23.07
C TYR A 43 0.45 13.69 23.21
N GLY A 44 1.28 14.42 22.50
CA GLY A 44 2.74 14.37 22.60
C GLY A 44 3.37 14.94 21.34
N VAL A 45 4.19 15.99 21.52
CA VAL A 45 5.16 16.37 20.51
C VAL A 45 6.07 15.18 20.34
N ARG A 46 5.93 14.39 19.27
CA ARG A 46 6.99 13.46 18.91
C ARG A 46 8.23 14.29 18.69
N SER A 47 9.13 14.29 19.67
CA SER A 47 10.50 14.65 19.37
C SER A 47 10.92 13.77 18.20
N LYS A 48 11.55 14.35 17.17
CA LYS A 48 12.14 13.64 16.03
C LYS A 48 13.00 12.46 16.52
N GLN A 49 12.39 11.33 16.77
CA GLN A 49 13.06 10.05 16.78
C GLN A 49 12.41 9.30 15.61
N SER A 50 13.13 9.28 14.48
CA SER A 50 13.05 8.14 13.57
C SER A 50 12.91 6.90 14.43
N GLY A 51 12.07 5.93 14.03
CA GLY A 51 11.72 4.73 14.78
C GLY A 51 12.89 4.23 15.64
N SER A 52 12.66 3.57 16.75
CA SER A 52 13.57 3.31 17.88
C SER A 52 15.03 2.90 17.53
N ASN A 53 15.36 2.79 16.23
CA ASN A 53 16.67 2.50 15.65
C ASN A 53 17.06 3.45 14.50
N GLY A 54 16.48 4.65 14.39
CA GLY A 54 16.80 5.56 13.28
C GLY A 54 16.14 5.20 11.93
N THR A 55 15.16 4.27 11.89
CA THR A 55 14.47 3.86 10.68
C THR A 55 13.27 4.75 10.41
N LEU A 56 13.17 5.32 9.21
CA LEU A 56 12.02 6.07 8.71
C LEU A 56 10.87 5.10 8.38
N ILE A 57 9.69 5.33 8.92
CA ILE A 57 8.48 4.56 8.61
C ILE A 57 7.61 5.37 7.66
N VAL A 58 7.43 4.87 6.45
CA VAL A 58 6.60 5.48 5.41
C VAL A 58 5.37 4.63 5.18
N THR A 59 4.19 5.25 5.20
CA THR A 59 2.97 4.61 4.70
C THR A 59 2.62 5.19 3.34
N LEU A 60 2.56 4.34 2.33
CA LEU A 60 2.03 4.64 1.00
C LEU A 60 0.55 4.27 0.97
N ASP A 61 -0.27 5.19 0.50
CA ASP A 61 -1.71 5.05 0.44
C ASP A 61 -2.19 5.18 -1.00
N PRO A 62 -2.29 4.07 -1.76
CA PRO A 62 -2.93 4.13 -3.08
C PRO A 62 -4.39 4.48 -2.93
N GLY A 63 -4.81 5.65 -3.41
CA GLY A 63 -6.20 6.11 -3.31
C GLY A 63 -7.19 5.13 -3.94
N HIS A 64 -8.45 5.17 -3.47
CA HIS A 64 -9.55 4.33 -3.96
C HIS A 64 -9.33 2.83 -3.77
N GLY A 65 -10.04 1.98 -4.54
CA GLY A 65 -9.89 0.52 -4.49
C GLY A 65 -11.23 -0.21 -4.40
N GLY A 66 -11.29 -1.47 -4.84
CA GLY A 66 -12.49 -2.31 -4.80
C GLY A 66 -13.67 -1.68 -5.53
N LYS A 67 -14.74 -1.39 -4.76
CA LYS A 67 -15.99 -0.75 -5.26
C LYS A 67 -15.82 0.71 -5.68
N ASP A 68 -14.78 1.38 -5.19
CA ASP A 68 -14.45 2.78 -5.51
C ASP A 68 -13.39 2.80 -6.61
N SER A 69 -13.80 3.18 -7.82
CA SER A 69 -12.92 3.29 -8.98
C SER A 69 -12.01 4.51 -8.95
N GLY A 70 -12.35 5.53 -8.13
CA GLY A 70 -11.85 6.88 -8.33
C GLY A 70 -12.35 7.47 -9.65
N ALA A 71 -11.64 8.43 -10.18
CA ALA A 71 -11.92 8.99 -11.48
C ALA A 71 -11.77 7.92 -12.58
N THR A 72 -12.66 7.96 -13.56
CA THR A 72 -12.65 7.05 -14.71
C THR A 72 -12.76 7.83 -15.99
N GLU A 73 -12.08 7.36 -17.04
CA GLU A 73 -12.16 7.97 -18.37
C GLU A 73 -12.09 6.89 -19.45
N GLU A 74 -12.84 7.08 -20.51
CA GLU A 74 -12.84 6.19 -21.68
C GLU A 74 -11.88 6.75 -22.74
N TRP A 75 -10.77 6.08 -22.96
CA TRP A 75 -9.81 6.44 -23.98
C TRP A 75 -9.64 5.30 -24.98
N ASP A 76 -9.97 5.58 -26.25
CA ASP A 76 -10.05 4.58 -27.31
C ASP A 76 -10.96 3.42 -26.87
N ASP A 77 -10.51 2.20 -26.83
CA ASP A 77 -11.28 1.03 -26.39
C ASP A 77 -10.91 0.60 -24.94
N THR A 78 -10.36 1.53 -24.14
CA THR A 78 -9.87 1.21 -22.79
C THR A 78 -10.51 2.12 -21.73
N THR A 79 -11.10 1.53 -20.71
CA THR A 79 -11.52 2.25 -19.50
C THR A 79 -10.33 2.42 -18.57
N ALA A 80 -9.83 3.65 -18.42
CA ALA A 80 -8.84 4.00 -17.43
C ALA A 80 -9.51 4.20 -16.07
N MET A 81 -8.95 3.61 -15.01
CA MET A 81 -9.45 3.76 -13.64
C MET A 81 -8.33 4.27 -12.73
N GLU A 82 -8.60 5.34 -12.02
CA GLU A 82 -7.65 5.96 -11.10
C GLU A 82 -7.11 4.96 -10.08
N LYS A 83 -7.97 4.14 -9.47
CA LYS A 83 -7.57 3.13 -8.46
C LYS A 83 -6.46 2.19 -8.91
N ASP A 84 -6.47 1.80 -10.20
CA ASP A 84 -5.52 0.83 -10.75
C ASP A 84 -4.17 1.49 -11.03
N ILE A 85 -4.20 2.74 -11.50
CA ILE A 85 -3.00 3.55 -11.74
C ILE A 85 -2.33 3.91 -10.41
N ASN A 86 -3.11 4.35 -9.41
CA ASN A 86 -2.61 4.67 -8.07
C ASN A 86 -1.88 3.48 -7.43
N LEU A 87 -2.45 2.28 -7.56
CA LEU A 87 -1.83 1.06 -7.04
C LEU A 87 -0.48 0.79 -7.71
N LYS A 88 -0.40 0.90 -9.04
CA LYS A 88 0.84 0.68 -9.79
C LYS A 88 1.94 1.69 -9.40
N ILE A 89 1.59 2.98 -9.26
CA ILE A 89 2.53 4.01 -8.81
C ILE A 89 3.05 3.71 -7.41
N ALA A 90 2.17 3.36 -6.48
CA ALA A 90 2.54 3.06 -5.11
C ALA A 90 3.42 1.81 -4.99
N LEU A 91 3.14 0.77 -5.77
CA LEU A 91 3.98 -0.43 -5.84
C LEU A 91 5.38 -0.10 -6.36
N ALA A 92 5.49 0.72 -7.41
CA ALA A 92 6.78 1.16 -7.95
C ALA A 92 7.56 2.03 -6.95
N CYS A 93 6.87 2.90 -6.20
CA CYS A 93 7.48 3.68 -5.13
C CYS A 93 8.00 2.78 -3.99
N ARG A 94 7.23 1.79 -3.55
CA ARG A 94 7.64 0.80 -2.56
C ARG A 94 8.89 0.04 -3.01
N GLU A 95 8.89 -0.45 -4.24
CA GLU A 95 10.02 -1.18 -4.82
C GLU A 95 11.29 -0.34 -4.83
N GLU A 96 11.21 0.91 -5.30
CA GLU A 96 12.37 1.80 -5.32
C GLU A 96 12.88 2.10 -3.90
N LEU A 97 11.99 2.41 -2.93
CA LEU A 97 12.38 2.65 -1.53
C LEU A 97 13.02 1.43 -0.88
N SER A 98 12.67 0.21 -1.31
CA SER A 98 13.25 -1.02 -0.78
C SER A 98 14.76 -1.12 -0.98
N LYS A 99 15.32 -0.37 -1.93
CA LYS A 99 16.77 -0.31 -2.21
C LYS A 99 17.57 0.50 -1.19
N TYR A 100 16.90 1.23 -0.29
CA TYR A 100 17.54 2.15 0.64
C TYR A 100 17.56 1.61 2.07
N ALA A 101 18.66 1.86 2.78
CA ALA A 101 18.78 1.55 4.20
C ALA A 101 18.05 2.60 5.05
N GLY A 102 17.63 2.21 6.24
CA GLY A 102 17.02 3.13 7.20
C GLY A 102 15.59 3.56 6.82
N VAL A 103 14.89 2.82 5.95
CA VAL A 103 13.48 3.04 5.65
C VAL A 103 12.70 1.72 5.71
N LYS A 104 11.48 1.80 6.25
CA LYS A 104 10.48 0.72 6.22
C LYS A 104 9.21 1.26 5.60
N VAL A 105 8.69 0.55 4.61
CA VAL A 105 7.52 0.96 3.85
C VAL A 105 6.35 0.05 4.17
N TYR A 106 5.21 0.66 4.47
CA TYR A 106 3.92 0.01 4.60
C TYR A 106 2.97 0.57 3.56
N MET A 107 2.02 -0.24 3.13
CA MET A 107 0.97 0.19 2.20
C MET A 107 -0.39 0.01 2.87
N THR A 108 -1.30 0.97 2.67
CA THR A 108 -2.69 0.83 3.16
C THR A 108 -3.41 -0.29 2.43
N ARG A 109 -3.16 -0.43 1.14
CA ARG A 109 -3.54 -1.58 0.31
C ARG A 109 -2.43 -1.88 -0.69
N ASP A 110 -2.26 -3.13 -1.05
CA ASP A 110 -1.36 -3.58 -2.12
C ASP A 110 -2.08 -4.45 -3.17
N ASP A 111 -3.40 -4.41 -3.12
CA ASP A 111 -4.33 -5.03 -4.06
C ASP A 111 -5.52 -4.10 -4.38
N ASN A 112 -6.56 -4.64 -5.02
CA ASN A 112 -7.79 -3.91 -5.32
C ASN A 112 -8.80 -3.90 -4.15
N THR A 113 -8.33 -3.81 -2.90
CA THR A 113 -9.20 -3.69 -1.72
C THR A 113 -9.67 -2.26 -1.53
N PHE A 114 -10.95 -2.07 -1.18
CA PHE A 114 -11.50 -0.79 -0.73
C PHE A 114 -11.20 -0.58 0.76
N LEU A 115 -10.77 0.63 1.12
CA LEU A 115 -10.60 1.07 2.49
C LEU A 115 -11.26 2.44 2.69
N GLU A 116 -11.97 2.59 3.81
CA GLU A 116 -12.49 3.88 4.24
C GLU A 116 -11.35 4.87 4.55
N LEU A 117 -11.57 6.17 4.34
CA LEU A 117 -10.52 7.19 4.53
C LEU A 117 -9.94 7.19 5.94
N SER A 118 -10.79 6.97 6.94
CA SER A 118 -10.36 6.87 8.35
C SER A 118 -9.49 5.64 8.61
N ASP A 119 -9.77 4.51 7.95
CA ASP A 119 -9.00 3.27 8.13
C ASP A 119 -7.60 3.38 7.56
N ARG A 120 -7.42 4.13 6.46
CA ARG A 120 -6.12 4.42 5.88
C ARG A 120 -5.21 5.14 6.87
N VAL A 121 -5.73 6.17 7.54
CA VAL A 121 -4.97 6.92 8.56
C VAL A 121 -4.79 6.10 9.84
N ARG A 122 -5.79 5.35 10.27
CA ARG A 122 -5.64 4.42 11.41
C ARG A 122 -4.55 3.38 11.15
N TYR A 123 -4.46 2.87 9.92
CA TYR A 123 -3.38 1.98 9.54
C TYR A 123 -2.01 2.68 9.64
N ALA A 124 -1.85 3.88 9.07
CA ALA A 124 -0.63 4.66 9.17
C ALA A 124 -0.25 4.95 10.64
N GLN A 125 -1.25 5.23 11.49
CA GLN A 125 -1.06 5.43 12.92
C GLN A 125 -0.63 4.12 13.62
N SER A 126 -1.23 2.99 13.27
CA SER A 126 -0.92 1.68 13.88
C SER A 126 0.51 1.23 13.61
N VAL A 127 1.06 1.56 12.45
CA VAL A 127 2.46 1.26 12.11
C VAL A 127 3.43 2.37 12.57
N ASN A 128 2.92 3.41 13.24
CA ASN A 128 3.67 4.58 13.68
C ASN A 128 4.39 5.30 12.54
N ALA A 129 3.69 5.57 11.45
CA ALA A 129 4.25 6.24 10.29
C ALA A 129 4.89 7.60 10.64
N ASP A 130 6.09 7.83 10.12
CA ASP A 130 6.77 9.13 10.15
C ASP A 130 6.36 10.01 8.98
N LEU A 131 5.79 9.39 7.94
CA LEU A 131 5.27 10.04 6.75
C LEU A 131 4.16 9.20 6.14
N MET A 132 3.05 9.82 5.76
CA MET A 132 2.00 9.21 4.94
C MET A 132 1.90 9.90 3.59
N VAL A 133 1.94 9.14 2.51
CA VAL A 133 1.84 9.64 1.13
C VAL A 133 0.65 8.98 0.46
N SER A 134 -0.41 9.75 0.22
CA SER A 134 -1.58 9.30 -0.53
C SER A 134 -1.38 9.61 -2.02
N MET A 135 -1.58 8.61 -2.87
CA MET A 135 -1.29 8.67 -4.30
C MET A 135 -2.58 8.64 -5.10
N HIS A 136 -2.77 9.64 -5.94
CA HIS A 136 -3.98 9.90 -6.70
C HIS A 136 -3.70 10.36 -8.13
N ILE A 137 -4.73 10.30 -8.97
CA ILE A 137 -4.77 10.86 -10.31
C ILE A 137 -5.95 11.82 -10.40
N ASN A 138 -5.67 13.04 -10.73
CA ASN A 138 -6.65 14.12 -10.81
C ASN A 138 -7.64 13.92 -11.97
N SER A 139 -8.78 14.59 -11.87
CA SER A 139 -9.76 14.72 -12.95
C SER A 139 -10.34 16.13 -12.97
N SER A 140 -10.85 16.59 -14.11
CA SER A 140 -11.45 17.90 -14.27
C SER A 140 -12.41 17.93 -15.46
N ASP A 141 -13.53 18.65 -15.32
CA ASP A 141 -14.42 18.95 -16.44
C ASP A 141 -13.74 19.83 -17.50
N ASN A 142 -12.66 20.50 -17.13
CA ASN A 142 -11.82 21.23 -18.06
C ASN A 142 -10.76 20.32 -18.66
N SER A 143 -10.99 19.82 -19.86
CA SER A 143 -10.09 18.91 -20.58
C SER A 143 -8.69 19.48 -20.84
N SER A 144 -8.47 20.80 -20.66
CA SER A 144 -7.14 21.42 -20.77
C SER A 144 -6.35 21.43 -19.45
N ALA A 145 -6.96 20.98 -18.34
CA ALA A 145 -6.26 20.82 -17.07
C ALA A 145 -5.25 19.66 -17.17
N GLN A 146 -3.98 19.91 -16.81
CA GLN A 146 -2.91 18.93 -16.94
C GLN A 146 -1.81 19.16 -15.90
N GLY A 147 -1.02 18.10 -15.60
CA GLY A 147 0.18 18.16 -14.79
C GLY A 147 -0.03 17.77 -13.34
N ALA A 148 1.06 17.75 -12.58
CA ALA A 148 1.13 17.29 -11.20
C ALA A 148 0.88 18.41 -10.18
N LEU A 149 0.19 18.04 -9.11
CA LEU A 149 -0.14 18.91 -7.97
C LEU A 149 0.10 18.12 -6.67
N VAL A 150 0.56 18.76 -5.61
CA VAL A 150 0.61 18.14 -4.28
C VAL A 150 -0.25 18.92 -3.29
N ILE A 151 -1.16 18.21 -2.62
CA ILE A 151 -1.99 18.77 -1.58
C ILE A 151 -1.31 18.50 -0.24
N VAL A 152 -1.13 19.57 0.55
CA VAL A 152 -0.44 19.51 1.84
C VAL A 152 -1.33 20.07 2.94
N PRO A 153 -1.11 19.71 4.23
CA PRO A 153 -1.87 20.26 5.34
C PRO A 153 -1.89 21.79 5.32
N ASN A 154 -2.98 22.39 5.82
CA ASN A 154 -3.12 23.85 5.88
C ASN A 154 -2.18 24.50 6.89
N GLY A 155 -1.70 23.75 7.89
CA GLY A 155 -0.76 24.21 8.90
C GLY A 155 -1.38 25.06 10.01
N ASN A 156 -2.70 25.16 10.10
CA ASN A 156 -3.38 25.96 11.10
C ASN A 156 -3.22 25.40 12.51
N TYR A 157 -3.30 24.07 12.66
CA TYR A 157 -3.24 23.38 13.96
C TYR A 157 -1.83 22.91 14.32
N ARG A 158 -1.11 22.32 13.34
CA ARG A 158 0.23 21.74 13.53
C ARG A 158 1.15 22.21 12.40
N PRO A 159 1.69 23.43 12.47
CA PRO A 159 2.50 24.00 11.39
C PRO A 159 3.79 23.23 11.11
N GLU A 160 4.31 22.50 12.11
CA GLU A 160 5.47 21.62 11.93
C GLU A 160 5.21 20.49 10.95
N LEU A 161 3.98 19.92 10.92
CA LEU A 161 3.61 18.88 9.96
C LEU A 161 3.57 19.43 8.54
N LEU A 162 3.03 20.63 8.33
CA LEU A 162 3.08 21.31 7.04
C LEU A 162 4.52 21.49 6.56
N LYS A 163 5.42 21.91 7.44
CA LYS A 163 6.83 22.12 7.10
C LYS A 163 7.49 20.80 6.67
N GLU A 164 7.22 19.72 7.38
CA GLU A 164 7.78 18.41 7.06
C GLU A 164 7.17 17.85 5.77
N SER A 165 5.85 17.97 5.57
CA SER A 165 5.18 17.57 4.32
C SER A 165 5.74 18.34 3.12
N LYS A 166 5.88 19.64 3.20
CA LYS A 166 6.44 20.47 2.10
C LYS A 166 7.87 20.11 1.74
N LYS A 167 8.67 19.61 2.68
CA LYS A 167 10.04 19.16 2.43
C LYS A 167 10.09 18.01 1.42
N THR A 168 9.17 17.06 1.51
CA THR A 168 9.06 15.96 0.56
C THR A 168 8.30 16.38 -0.70
N ALA A 169 7.19 17.07 -0.55
CA ALA A 169 6.32 17.50 -1.65
C ALA A 169 7.05 18.36 -2.70
N SER A 170 7.97 19.25 -2.28
CA SER A 170 8.79 20.04 -3.22
C SER A 170 9.64 19.17 -4.14
N ARG A 171 10.17 18.10 -3.61
CA ARG A 171 11.00 17.15 -4.36
C ARG A 171 10.17 16.26 -5.27
N VAL A 172 8.98 15.84 -4.81
CA VAL A 172 8.02 15.11 -5.65
C VAL A 172 7.71 15.93 -6.89
N LEU A 173 7.27 17.18 -6.72
CA LEU A 173 6.95 18.07 -7.84
C LEU A 173 8.13 18.27 -8.79
N SER A 174 9.33 18.51 -8.27
CA SER A 174 10.54 18.68 -9.08
C SER A 174 10.90 17.40 -9.87
N ASN A 175 10.74 16.23 -9.25
CA ASN A 175 11.03 14.95 -9.90
C ASN A 175 10.00 14.62 -10.99
N LEU A 176 8.70 14.87 -10.72
CA LEU A 176 7.64 14.68 -11.71
C LEU A 176 7.79 15.66 -12.89
N GLU A 177 8.17 16.93 -12.62
CA GLU A 177 8.51 17.91 -13.65
C GLU A 177 9.66 17.45 -14.53
N SER A 178 10.67 16.79 -13.94
CA SER A 178 11.80 16.23 -14.70
C SER A 178 11.40 15.07 -15.63
N LEU A 179 10.23 14.44 -15.40
CA LEU A 179 9.62 13.46 -16.30
C LEU A 179 8.79 14.13 -17.42
N GLY A 180 8.64 15.47 -17.38
CA GLY A 180 7.89 16.26 -18.35
C GLY A 180 6.49 16.68 -17.90
N LEU A 181 6.04 16.29 -16.71
CA LEU A 181 4.77 16.72 -16.16
C LEU A 181 4.80 18.21 -15.81
N ARG A 182 3.72 18.92 -16.11
CA ARG A 182 3.58 20.30 -15.69
C ARG A 182 3.48 20.40 -14.17
N ASN A 183 4.38 21.16 -13.55
CA ASN A 183 4.35 21.42 -12.12
C ASN A 183 3.31 22.49 -11.80
N ARG A 184 2.27 22.12 -11.03
CA ARG A 184 1.17 23.01 -10.60
C ARG A 184 1.35 23.54 -9.17
N GLY A 185 2.42 23.14 -8.48
CA GLY A 185 2.72 23.57 -7.12
C GLY A 185 1.91 22.86 -6.03
N TYR A 186 1.70 23.58 -4.92
CA TYR A 186 0.99 23.05 -3.76
C TYR A 186 -0.43 23.60 -3.67
N LEU A 187 -1.33 22.77 -3.17
CA LEU A 187 -2.64 23.21 -2.71
C LEU A 187 -2.75 23.06 -1.19
N GLN A 188 -3.29 24.06 -0.53
CA GLN A 188 -3.73 24.06 0.86
C GLN A 188 -5.19 24.47 0.87
N ARG A 189 -6.06 23.73 1.55
CA ARG A 189 -7.47 24.04 1.57
C ARG A 189 -8.06 23.88 2.96
N ASN A 190 -8.79 24.87 3.42
CA ASN A 190 -9.53 24.83 4.66
C ASN A 190 -10.92 24.23 4.45
N SER A 191 -11.38 23.42 5.38
CA SER A 191 -12.78 23.02 5.47
C SER A 191 -13.66 24.23 5.80
N SER A 192 -14.84 24.28 5.23
CA SER A 192 -15.88 25.24 5.61
C SER A 192 -16.57 24.85 6.91
N GLU A 193 -16.62 23.57 7.22
CA GLU A 193 -17.44 22.96 8.26
C GLU A 193 -16.62 22.51 9.48
N ASN A 194 -15.44 21.93 9.25
CA ASN A 194 -14.66 21.30 10.30
C ASN A 194 -13.62 22.24 10.91
N THR A 195 -13.41 22.09 12.22
CA THR A 195 -12.35 22.78 12.98
C THR A 195 -11.51 21.77 13.74
N TYR A 196 -10.26 22.14 14.00
CA TYR A 196 -9.39 21.42 14.91
C TYR A 196 -9.71 21.70 16.38
N PRO A 197 -9.17 20.93 17.35
CA PRO A 197 -9.47 21.09 18.79
C PRO A 197 -9.14 22.47 19.36
N ASP A 198 -8.23 23.22 18.73
CA ASP A 198 -7.88 24.59 19.11
C ASP A 198 -8.83 25.65 18.50
N GLY A 199 -9.85 25.22 17.75
CA GLY A 199 -10.81 26.09 17.07
C GLY A 199 -10.34 26.62 15.71
N SER A 200 -9.13 26.30 15.27
CA SER A 200 -8.64 26.68 13.94
C SER A 200 -9.36 25.88 12.83
N LYS A 201 -9.44 26.45 11.62
CA LYS A 201 -10.02 25.75 10.46
C LYS A 201 -9.25 24.48 10.14
N ALA A 202 -9.96 23.36 10.08
CA ALA A 202 -9.36 22.09 9.74
C ALA A 202 -9.04 21.97 8.23
N ASP A 203 -8.26 20.98 7.86
CA ASP A 203 -8.00 20.61 6.47
C ASP A 203 -9.30 20.16 5.79
N TYR A 204 -9.47 20.54 4.54
CA TYR A 204 -10.62 20.13 3.72
C TYR A 204 -10.61 18.61 3.49
N TYR A 205 -9.47 18.06 3.11
CA TYR A 205 -9.33 16.64 2.79
C TYR A 205 -9.26 15.81 4.06
N SER A 206 -10.12 14.80 4.17
CA SER A 206 -10.23 13.92 5.34
C SER A 206 -8.90 13.21 5.66
N ILE A 207 -8.18 12.73 4.64
CA ILE A 207 -6.85 12.12 4.82
C ILE A 207 -5.89 13.08 5.54
N LEU A 208 -5.80 14.34 5.08
CA LEU A 208 -4.90 15.34 5.70
C LEU A 208 -5.37 15.74 7.10
N ARG A 209 -6.69 15.94 7.27
CA ARG A 209 -7.29 16.28 8.57
C ARG A 209 -7.01 15.19 9.60
N ASN A 210 -7.28 13.95 9.27
CA ASN A 210 -7.09 12.81 10.16
C ASN A 210 -5.60 12.55 10.42
N SER A 211 -4.74 12.66 9.42
CA SER A 211 -3.28 12.55 9.60
C SER A 211 -2.74 13.65 10.51
N THR A 212 -3.22 14.89 10.36
CA THR A 212 -2.87 16.00 11.25
C THR A 212 -3.30 15.72 12.69
N MET A 213 -4.51 15.16 12.91
CA MET A 213 -4.97 14.73 14.23
C MET A 213 -4.09 13.59 14.79
N ALA A 214 -3.70 12.64 13.96
CA ALA A 214 -2.81 11.54 14.32
C ALA A 214 -1.33 11.97 14.50
N ASN A 215 -1.01 13.24 14.27
CA ASN A 215 0.36 13.78 14.33
C ASN A 215 1.32 13.14 13.31
N ILE A 216 0.83 12.88 12.11
CA ILE A 216 1.57 12.27 11.01
C ILE A 216 1.72 13.30 9.88
N PRO A 217 2.94 13.68 9.48
CA PRO A 217 3.16 14.43 8.26
C PRO A 217 2.58 13.69 7.06
N SER A 218 1.78 14.36 6.25
CA SER A 218 1.08 13.71 5.14
C SER A 218 0.95 14.61 3.92
N MET A 219 0.73 14.00 2.76
CA MET A 219 0.42 14.69 1.52
C MET A 219 -0.44 13.81 0.63
N ILE A 220 -1.16 14.45 -0.30
CA ILE A 220 -1.84 13.79 -1.41
C ILE A 220 -1.12 14.24 -2.69
N ILE A 221 -0.66 13.29 -3.50
CA ILE A 221 -0.02 13.56 -4.78
C ILE A 221 -1.04 13.30 -5.88
N GLU A 222 -1.37 14.33 -6.62
CA GLU A 222 -2.14 14.26 -7.86
C GLU A 222 -1.15 14.26 -9.02
N HIS A 223 -0.84 13.08 -9.55
CA HIS A 223 0.28 12.90 -10.48
C HIS A 223 0.04 13.51 -11.86
N ALA A 224 -1.19 13.41 -12.37
CA ALA A 224 -1.58 13.86 -13.69
C ALA A 224 -3.11 13.95 -13.75
N PHE A 225 -3.69 14.38 -14.88
CA PHE A 225 -5.15 14.40 -15.07
C PHE A 225 -5.59 13.25 -15.97
N ILE A 226 -6.40 12.31 -15.43
CA ILE A 226 -6.96 11.20 -16.22
C ILE A 226 -7.90 11.70 -17.32
N SER A 227 -8.58 12.84 -17.10
CA SER A 227 -9.48 13.52 -18.04
C SER A 227 -8.75 14.32 -19.12
N ASN A 228 -7.41 14.40 -19.08
CA ASN A 228 -6.61 15.09 -20.10
C ASN A 228 -5.92 14.07 -21.02
N TYR A 229 -6.20 14.14 -22.32
CA TYR A 229 -5.68 13.18 -23.31
C TYR A 229 -4.15 13.16 -23.37
N ASP A 230 -3.49 14.33 -23.29
CA ASP A 230 -2.04 14.43 -23.31
C ASP A 230 -1.41 13.81 -22.04
N ASP A 231 -1.99 14.08 -20.85
CA ASP A 231 -1.52 13.48 -19.61
C ASP A 231 -1.73 11.96 -19.62
N TYR A 232 -2.91 11.51 -20.08
CA TYR A 232 -3.22 10.09 -20.18
C TYR A 232 -2.24 9.37 -21.12
N THR A 233 -2.12 9.82 -22.35
CA THR A 233 -1.32 9.13 -23.36
C THR A 233 0.19 9.17 -23.09
N LYS A 234 0.67 10.25 -22.46
CA LYS A 234 2.11 10.40 -22.17
C LYS A 234 2.54 9.73 -20.87
N TYR A 235 1.66 9.72 -19.85
CA TYR A 235 2.07 9.35 -18.49
C TYR A 235 1.26 8.22 -17.88
N LEU A 236 -0.05 8.10 -18.16
CA LEU A 236 -0.94 7.19 -17.44
C LEU A 236 -1.25 5.88 -18.17
N SER A 237 -1.11 5.85 -19.51
CA SER A 237 -1.36 4.65 -20.33
C SER A 237 -0.17 3.69 -20.41
N SER A 238 1.04 4.13 -20.00
CA SER A 238 2.26 3.36 -20.11
C SER A 238 2.74 2.85 -18.75
N ASP A 239 2.88 1.54 -18.59
CA ASP A 239 3.42 0.95 -17.37
C ASP A 239 4.85 1.47 -17.07
N ASP A 240 5.67 1.72 -18.07
CA ASP A 240 7.02 2.30 -17.92
C ASP A 240 6.98 3.71 -17.30
N MET A 241 6.05 4.56 -17.75
CA MET A 241 5.91 5.90 -17.19
C MET A 241 5.28 5.90 -15.81
N ILE A 242 4.30 5.03 -15.56
CA ILE A 242 3.72 4.80 -14.23
C ILE A 242 4.81 4.36 -13.25
N GLN A 243 5.67 3.43 -13.65
CA GLN A 243 6.81 3.00 -12.85
C GLN A 243 7.79 4.14 -12.57
N LYS A 244 8.11 4.96 -13.58
CA LYS A 244 8.98 6.14 -13.42
C LYS A 244 8.39 7.17 -12.45
N MET A 245 7.07 7.40 -12.46
CA MET A 245 6.41 8.28 -11.49
C MET A 245 6.56 7.76 -10.06
N GLY A 246 6.30 6.48 -9.81
CA GLY A 246 6.52 5.89 -8.49
C GLY A 246 7.98 5.94 -8.03
N GLN A 247 8.94 5.73 -8.93
CA GLN A 247 10.37 5.92 -8.65
C GLN A 247 10.72 7.38 -8.36
N ALA A 248 10.06 8.33 -9.02
CA ALA A 248 10.24 9.77 -8.77
C ALA A 248 9.80 10.15 -7.36
N ASP A 249 8.67 9.62 -6.90
CA ASP A 249 8.17 9.81 -5.53
C ASP A 249 9.13 9.20 -4.49
N ALA A 250 9.59 7.99 -4.73
CA ALA A 250 10.57 7.34 -3.87
C ALA A 250 11.87 8.16 -3.75
N LYS A 251 12.42 8.63 -4.85
CA LYS A 251 13.61 9.50 -4.88
C LYS A 251 13.38 10.81 -4.13
N ALA A 252 12.17 11.36 -4.17
CA ALA A 252 11.82 12.54 -3.40
C ALA A 252 11.87 12.28 -1.89
N ILE A 253 11.34 11.15 -1.43
CA ILE A 253 11.41 10.70 -0.03
C ILE A 253 12.87 10.47 0.37
N VAL A 254 13.63 9.74 -0.44
CA VAL A 254 15.06 9.48 -0.24
C VAL A 254 15.83 10.79 -0.02
N ALA A 255 15.65 11.76 -0.90
CA ALA A 255 16.32 13.05 -0.80
C ALA A 255 15.84 13.91 0.39
N ALA A 256 14.54 13.81 0.73
CA ALA A 256 13.99 14.54 1.88
C ALA A 256 14.55 14.04 3.21
N TYR A 257 14.71 12.72 3.34
CA TYR A 257 15.17 12.08 4.57
C TYR A 257 16.64 11.66 4.54
N GLN A 258 17.35 11.99 3.46
CA GLN A 258 18.80 11.71 3.28
C GLN A 258 19.11 10.20 3.44
N LEU A 259 18.25 9.36 2.86
CA LEU A 259 18.43 7.92 2.91
C LEU A 259 19.60 7.51 2.00
N ASN A 260 20.41 6.58 2.47
CA ASN A 260 21.50 6.03 1.68
C ASN A 260 21.04 4.74 1.01
N LEU A 261 21.51 4.48 -0.21
CA LEU A 261 21.40 3.16 -0.80
C LEU A 261 21.91 2.13 0.19
N LYS A 262 21.27 1.00 0.28
CA LYS A 262 21.85 -0.14 0.98
C LYS A 262 23.22 -0.36 0.36
N SER A 263 24.26 -0.12 1.15
CA SER A 263 25.61 -0.22 0.62
C SER A 263 25.87 -1.68 0.23
N ASN A 264 26.26 -1.90 -1.03
CA ASN A 264 26.83 -3.18 -1.45
C ASN A 264 28.13 -3.53 -0.70
N ASN A 265 28.56 -2.66 0.25
CA ASN A 265 29.84 -2.71 0.97
C ASN A 265 29.73 -2.93 2.47
N SER A 266 28.57 -3.15 3.10
CA SER A 266 28.59 -4.00 4.27
C SER A 266 28.66 -5.42 3.72
N ALA A 267 29.76 -6.11 4.01
CA ALA A 267 29.90 -7.53 3.79
C ALA A 267 28.88 -8.33 4.64
N ALA A 268 27.60 -8.15 4.36
CA ALA A 268 26.61 -9.14 4.57
C ALA A 268 26.98 -10.23 3.58
N SER A 269 27.69 -11.24 4.03
CA SER A 269 28.01 -12.42 3.23
C SER A 269 26.72 -12.82 2.51
N LYS A 270 26.78 -13.02 1.18
CA LYS A 270 25.75 -13.76 0.45
C LYS A 270 25.55 -15.02 1.28
N GLY A 271 24.42 -15.07 1.98
CA GLY A 271 24.11 -16.19 2.84
C GLY A 271 23.78 -17.43 1.99
N ASP A 272 23.34 -18.48 2.63
CA ASP A 272 23.01 -19.77 2.03
C ASP A 272 21.81 -19.75 1.07
N ALA A 273 21.26 -18.57 0.72
CA ALA A 273 20.21 -18.36 -0.27
C ALA A 273 20.71 -17.48 -1.44
N PRO A 274 20.28 -17.74 -2.70
CA PRO A 274 20.81 -17.05 -3.89
C PRO A 274 20.26 -15.64 -4.09
N PHE A 275 19.46 -15.11 -3.16
CA PHE A 275 18.68 -13.89 -3.32
C PHE A 275 19.47 -12.63 -2.99
N GLU A 276 19.45 -11.65 -3.90
CA GLU A 276 20.17 -10.39 -3.74
C GLU A 276 19.41 -9.39 -2.85
N ASP A 277 18.11 -9.62 -2.62
CA ASP A 277 17.21 -8.82 -1.81
C ASP A 277 16.95 -9.40 -0.40
N VAL A 278 17.77 -10.40 0.01
CA VAL A 278 17.72 -11.01 1.35
C VAL A 278 19.10 -10.97 1.99
N TYR A 279 19.23 -10.17 3.05
CA TYR A 279 20.51 -9.92 3.72
C TYR A 279 20.60 -10.64 5.05
N THR A 280 21.80 -11.04 5.46
CA THR A 280 22.05 -11.72 6.75
C THR A 280 21.61 -10.90 7.96
N THR A 281 21.44 -9.58 7.79
CA THR A 281 20.96 -8.65 8.82
C THR A 281 19.43 -8.54 8.88
N ASP A 282 18.72 -9.11 7.91
CA ASP A 282 17.26 -9.06 7.88
C ASP A 282 16.66 -9.99 8.93
N TRP A 283 15.60 -9.55 9.60
CA TRP A 283 14.92 -10.35 10.63
C TRP A 283 14.31 -11.64 10.08
N TYR A 284 14.09 -11.68 8.77
CA TYR A 284 13.55 -12.82 8.04
C TYR A 284 14.63 -13.64 7.32
N TYR A 285 15.92 -13.31 7.47
CA TYR A 285 17.00 -13.98 6.74
C TYR A 285 17.00 -15.49 6.99
N ALA A 286 17.10 -15.92 8.23
CA ALA A 286 17.15 -17.34 8.57
C ALA A 286 15.87 -18.09 8.12
N PRO A 287 14.64 -17.56 8.37
CA PRO A 287 13.42 -18.13 7.83
C PRO A 287 13.36 -18.26 6.30
N VAL A 288 13.86 -17.24 5.56
CA VAL A 288 13.90 -17.31 4.09
C VAL A 288 14.90 -18.37 3.62
N VAL A 289 16.09 -18.41 4.22
CA VAL A 289 17.07 -19.48 3.96
C VAL A 289 16.48 -20.86 4.24
N PHE A 290 15.81 -21.01 5.38
CA PHE A 290 15.11 -22.26 5.75
C PHE A 290 14.07 -22.65 4.69
N ALA A 291 13.16 -21.71 4.34
CA ALA A 291 12.10 -21.98 3.37
C ALA A 291 12.65 -22.35 1.97
N TYR A 292 13.75 -21.72 1.56
CA TYR A 292 14.42 -22.02 0.30
C TYR A 292 15.12 -23.40 0.33
N GLN A 293 15.95 -23.65 1.34
CA GLN A 293 16.70 -24.93 1.47
C GLN A 293 15.78 -26.14 1.59
N HIS A 294 14.62 -25.99 2.23
CA HIS A 294 13.60 -27.03 2.33
C HIS A 294 12.64 -27.06 1.14
N SER A 295 12.91 -26.27 0.09
CA SER A 295 12.10 -26.19 -1.13
C SER A 295 10.62 -25.81 -0.87
N LEU A 296 10.33 -25.11 0.23
CA LEU A 296 8.99 -24.65 0.59
C LEU A 296 8.61 -23.42 -0.25
N MET A 297 9.58 -22.51 -0.40
CA MET A 297 9.44 -21.28 -1.20
C MET A 297 10.64 -21.14 -2.13
N THR A 298 10.37 -20.59 -3.31
CA THR A 298 11.40 -20.19 -4.29
C THR A 298 11.43 -18.67 -4.41
N GLY A 299 12.43 -18.12 -5.10
CA GLY A 299 12.42 -16.71 -5.50
C GLY A 299 11.27 -16.38 -6.45
N THR A 300 11.01 -15.09 -6.61
CA THR A 300 10.18 -14.54 -7.68
C THR A 300 10.96 -14.49 -8.99
N SER A 301 12.30 -14.52 -8.88
CA SER A 301 13.25 -14.75 -9.98
C SER A 301 14.43 -15.60 -9.47
N ASP A 302 15.41 -15.85 -10.33
CA ASP A 302 16.63 -16.58 -9.96
C ASP A 302 17.46 -15.86 -8.88
N SER A 303 17.34 -14.54 -8.77
CA SER A 303 18.13 -13.72 -7.85
C SER A 303 17.33 -12.89 -6.85
N THR A 304 16.00 -12.93 -6.89
CA THR A 304 15.14 -12.14 -5.98
C THR A 304 14.14 -13.03 -5.25
N PHE A 305 13.94 -12.75 -3.97
CA PHE A 305 12.92 -13.39 -3.14
C PHE A 305 11.64 -12.55 -3.04
N SER A 306 11.76 -11.23 -3.19
CA SER A 306 10.69 -10.24 -2.98
C SER A 306 10.05 -10.35 -1.57
N PRO A 307 10.82 -10.18 -0.50
CA PRO A 307 10.38 -10.49 0.87
C PRO A 307 9.18 -9.66 1.35
N GLN A 308 8.98 -8.48 0.76
CA GLN A 308 7.89 -7.57 1.13
C GLN A 308 6.61 -7.78 0.31
N ASP A 309 6.67 -8.58 -0.77
CA ASP A 309 5.48 -8.88 -1.56
C ASP A 309 4.51 -9.77 -0.78
N THR A 310 3.21 -9.52 -0.93
CA THR A 310 2.18 -10.34 -0.33
C THR A 310 1.96 -11.62 -1.16
N LEU A 311 1.74 -12.74 -0.49
CA LEU A 311 1.41 -13.99 -1.17
C LEU A 311 0.00 -13.95 -1.75
N THR A 312 -0.13 -14.53 -2.95
CA THR A 312 -1.46 -14.92 -3.44
C THR A 312 -1.92 -16.23 -2.78
N ARG A 313 -3.22 -16.49 -2.85
CA ARG A 313 -3.81 -17.74 -2.34
C ARG A 313 -3.20 -18.97 -3.01
N ALA A 314 -2.93 -18.90 -4.31
CA ALA A 314 -2.23 -19.96 -5.03
C ALA A 314 -0.82 -20.22 -4.49
N MET A 315 -0.05 -19.15 -4.25
CA MET A 315 1.29 -19.26 -3.66
C MET A 315 1.23 -19.87 -2.25
N ALA A 316 0.26 -19.47 -1.43
CA ALA A 316 0.10 -19.96 -0.08
C ALA A 316 -0.14 -21.48 -0.03
N VAL A 317 -1.07 -22.00 -0.82
CA VAL A 317 -1.28 -23.48 -0.87
C VAL A 317 -0.11 -24.21 -1.53
N GLN A 318 0.60 -23.57 -2.47
CA GLN A 318 1.79 -24.15 -3.09
C GLN A 318 2.91 -24.41 -2.07
N THR A 319 3.10 -23.52 -1.08
CA THR A 319 4.11 -23.74 -0.03
C THR A 319 3.80 -24.98 0.81
N LEU A 320 2.52 -25.21 1.12
CA LEU A 320 2.08 -26.37 1.89
C LEU A 320 2.14 -27.65 1.06
N TYR A 321 1.82 -27.57 -0.21
CA TYR A 321 1.97 -28.68 -1.15
C TYR A 321 3.44 -29.08 -1.31
N ASN A 322 4.34 -28.11 -1.40
CA ASN A 322 5.77 -28.32 -1.43
C ASN A 322 6.25 -29.05 -0.15
N TYR A 323 5.80 -28.57 1.03
CA TYR A 323 6.12 -29.20 2.32
C TYR A 323 5.64 -30.65 2.40
N SER A 324 4.49 -30.97 1.79
CA SER A 324 3.94 -32.33 1.75
C SER A 324 4.66 -33.25 0.79
N GLY A 325 5.72 -32.80 0.11
CA GLY A 325 6.48 -33.61 -0.86
C GLY A 325 5.79 -33.72 -2.23
N LYS A 326 4.83 -32.83 -2.54
CA LYS A 326 4.10 -32.76 -3.82
C LYS A 326 3.42 -34.07 -4.21
N PRO A 327 2.56 -34.63 -3.36
CA PRO A 327 1.92 -35.91 -3.65
C PRO A 327 1.06 -35.83 -4.91
N GLU A 328 0.85 -36.93 -5.58
CA GLU A 328 -0.08 -37.02 -6.71
C GLU A 328 -1.51 -36.66 -6.25
N THR A 329 -2.25 -35.97 -7.09
CA THR A 329 -3.63 -35.55 -6.82
C THR A 329 -4.57 -36.15 -7.85
N ALA A 330 -5.81 -36.36 -7.47
CA ALA A 330 -6.85 -36.67 -8.45
C ALA A 330 -7.02 -35.49 -9.40
N ASN A 331 -7.13 -35.74 -10.69
CA ASN A 331 -7.31 -34.68 -11.72
C ASN A 331 -8.71 -34.03 -11.70
N SER A 332 -9.36 -33.96 -10.54
CA SER A 332 -10.71 -33.39 -10.39
C SER A 332 -10.61 -31.90 -10.06
N ASN A 333 -10.79 -31.06 -11.07
CA ASN A 333 -10.92 -29.62 -10.84
C ASN A 333 -12.25 -29.33 -10.12
N ARG A 334 -12.18 -29.08 -8.81
CA ARG A 334 -13.32 -28.61 -8.01
C ARG A 334 -13.69 -27.18 -8.36
N PHE A 335 -12.69 -26.35 -8.66
CA PHE A 335 -12.85 -24.90 -8.81
C PHE A 335 -12.81 -24.50 -10.28
N SER A 336 -13.82 -23.74 -10.72
CA SER A 336 -13.97 -23.31 -12.12
C SER A 336 -12.91 -22.29 -12.56
N ASP A 337 -12.31 -21.57 -11.62
CA ASP A 337 -11.27 -20.57 -11.84
C ASP A 337 -9.83 -21.15 -11.72
N VAL A 338 -9.70 -22.48 -11.63
CA VAL A 338 -8.42 -23.20 -11.66
C VAL A 338 -8.38 -24.09 -12.89
N LYS A 339 -7.46 -23.83 -13.82
CA LYS A 339 -7.32 -24.60 -15.05
C LYS A 339 -6.25 -25.68 -14.93
N GLN A 340 -6.39 -26.78 -15.64
CA GLN A 340 -5.45 -27.89 -15.59
C GLN A 340 -4.00 -27.51 -15.97
N GLY A 341 -3.81 -26.45 -16.77
CA GLY A 341 -2.49 -25.94 -17.16
C GLY A 341 -1.87 -24.94 -16.19
N ASP A 342 -2.60 -24.51 -15.17
CA ASP A 342 -2.09 -23.53 -14.22
C ASP A 342 -1.02 -24.17 -13.33
N TRP A 343 0.06 -23.44 -13.06
CA TRP A 343 1.19 -23.91 -12.28
C TRP A 343 0.81 -24.36 -10.86
N TYR A 344 -0.27 -23.81 -10.32
CA TYR A 344 -0.81 -24.09 -8.98
C TYR A 344 -1.92 -25.16 -8.98
N CYS A 345 -2.33 -25.65 -10.14
CA CYS A 345 -3.49 -26.55 -10.24
C CYS A 345 -3.38 -27.77 -9.33
N LYS A 346 -2.22 -28.44 -9.34
CA LYS A 346 -1.97 -29.61 -8.47
C LYS A 346 -2.02 -29.23 -6.98
N ALA A 347 -1.42 -28.12 -6.61
CA ALA A 347 -1.41 -27.65 -5.23
C ALA A 347 -2.82 -27.31 -4.71
N VAL A 348 -3.64 -26.65 -5.55
CA VAL A 348 -5.03 -26.29 -5.19
C VAL A 348 -5.89 -27.53 -5.05
N ASN A 349 -5.79 -28.48 -6.00
CA ASN A 349 -6.54 -29.75 -5.93
C ASN A 349 -6.16 -30.54 -4.67
N TRP A 350 -4.86 -30.68 -4.41
CA TRP A 350 -4.36 -31.32 -3.20
C TRP A 350 -4.89 -30.64 -1.93
N ALA A 351 -4.84 -29.32 -1.87
CA ALA A 351 -5.32 -28.57 -0.70
C ALA A 351 -6.83 -28.74 -0.46
N ALA A 352 -7.61 -28.83 -1.53
CA ALA A 352 -9.04 -29.12 -1.44
C ALA A 352 -9.33 -30.55 -0.99
N GLU A 353 -8.63 -31.54 -1.57
CA GLU A 353 -8.78 -32.98 -1.23
C GLU A 353 -8.40 -33.28 0.22
N ASN A 354 -7.42 -32.54 0.76
CA ASN A 354 -6.93 -32.73 2.14
C ASN A 354 -7.58 -31.74 3.14
N GLY A 355 -8.62 -31.01 2.75
CA GLY A 355 -9.35 -30.12 3.64
C GLY A 355 -8.59 -28.88 4.09
N VAL A 356 -7.43 -28.59 3.45
CA VAL A 356 -6.61 -27.39 3.74
C VAL A 356 -7.33 -26.12 3.30
N THR A 357 -8.07 -26.19 2.18
CA THR A 357 -8.91 -25.11 1.69
C THR A 357 -10.29 -25.59 1.27
N ALA A 358 -11.29 -24.73 1.46
CA ALA A 358 -12.64 -24.95 0.94
C ALA A 358 -12.94 -24.11 -0.31
N GLY A 359 -12.01 -23.23 -0.72
CA GLY A 359 -12.23 -22.18 -1.71
C GLY A 359 -12.73 -20.88 -1.08
N THR A 360 -13.01 -19.89 -1.93
CA THR A 360 -13.73 -18.66 -1.57
C THR A 360 -15.23 -18.82 -1.73
N SER A 361 -15.63 -19.81 -2.55
CA SER A 361 -16.99 -20.32 -2.67
C SER A 361 -16.94 -21.84 -2.92
N GLU A 362 -18.10 -22.47 -3.11
CA GLU A 362 -18.17 -23.89 -3.46
C GLU A 362 -17.46 -24.23 -4.78
N THR A 363 -17.40 -23.27 -5.71
CA THR A 363 -16.92 -23.46 -7.08
C THR A 363 -15.75 -22.54 -7.46
N THR A 364 -15.27 -21.66 -6.57
CA THR A 364 -14.16 -20.74 -6.83
C THR A 364 -13.08 -20.84 -5.76
N PHE A 365 -11.84 -20.74 -6.18
CA PHE A 365 -10.67 -20.72 -5.31
C PHE A 365 -10.08 -19.31 -5.13
N SER A 366 -10.23 -18.45 -6.12
CA SER A 366 -9.63 -17.11 -6.21
C SER A 366 -8.10 -17.15 -6.12
N PRO A 367 -7.40 -17.80 -7.08
CA PRO A 367 -5.96 -18.09 -6.97
C PRO A 367 -5.08 -16.85 -6.87
N ASN A 368 -5.51 -15.74 -7.46
CA ASN A 368 -4.74 -14.49 -7.53
C ASN A 368 -5.06 -13.51 -6.39
N ASP A 369 -6.08 -13.78 -5.58
CA ASP A 369 -6.38 -12.95 -4.42
C ASP A 369 -5.24 -13.06 -3.41
N LEU A 370 -4.92 -11.94 -2.75
CA LEU A 370 -3.89 -11.91 -1.72
C LEU A 370 -4.38 -12.58 -0.42
N VAL A 371 -3.46 -13.17 0.30
CA VAL A 371 -3.74 -13.88 1.55
C VAL A 371 -3.46 -12.96 2.74
N THR A 372 -4.44 -12.80 3.63
CA THR A 372 -4.22 -12.12 4.90
C THR A 372 -3.50 -13.03 5.91
N ARG A 373 -2.94 -12.41 6.97
CA ARG A 373 -2.24 -13.14 8.04
C ARG A 373 -3.17 -14.15 8.75
N GLU A 374 -4.42 -13.80 9.01
CA GLU A 374 -5.40 -14.73 9.60
C GLU A 374 -5.81 -15.84 8.63
N GLN A 375 -5.88 -15.54 7.31
CA GLN A 375 -6.16 -16.55 6.30
C GLN A 375 -5.02 -17.55 6.18
N PHE A 376 -3.77 -17.08 6.20
CA PHE A 376 -2.63 -17.99 6.18
C PHE A 376 -2.56 -18.83 7.47
N ALA A 377 -2.81 -18.24 8.63
CA ALA A 377 -2.93 -19.00 9.88
C ALA A 377 -4.03 -20.10 9.80
N ALA A 378 -5.16 -19.81 9.15
CA ALA A 378 -6.22 -20.80 8.95
C ALA A 378 -5.82 -21.93 8.00
N LEU A 379 -5.03 -21.66 6.97
CA LEU A 379 -4.46 -22.70 6.10
C LEU A 379 -3.52 -23.59 6.90
N LEU A 380 -2.61 -23.04 7.70
CA LEU A 380 -1.70 -23.80 8.56
C LEU A 380 -2.44 -24.63 9.60
N TYR A 381 -3.46 -24.07 10.23
CA TYR A 381 -4.31 -24.74 11.22
C TYR A 381 -4.97 -25.99 10.62
N ARG A 382 -5.61 -25.85 9.46
CA ARG A 382 -6.25 -26.97 8.77
C ARG A 382 -5.23 -27.99 8.30
N PHE A 383 -4.12 -27.54 7.75
CA PHE A 383 -3.03 -28.40 7.25
C PHE A 383 -2.45 -29.30 8.35
N LYS A 384 -2.28 -28.76 9.56
CA LYS A 384 -1.73 -29.52 10.71
C LYS A 384 -2.81 -30.21 11.54
N ASN A 385 -4.08 -30.23 11.10
CA ASN A 385 -5.22 -30.73 11.87
C ASN A 385 -5.24 -30.13 13.28
N GLY A 386 -5.01 -28.82 13.37
CA GLY A 386 -4.88 -28.09 14.62
C GLY A 386 -6.10 -28.28 15.53
N GLN A 387 -5.83 -28.35 16.81
CA GLN A 387 -6.88 -28.47 17.81
C GLN A 387 -7.20 -27.10 18.44
N GLN A 388 -8.44 -26.89 18.80
CA GLN A 388 -8.82 -25.69 19.55
C GLN A 388 -7.99 -25.54 20.82
N THR A 389 -7.61 -24.32 21.13
CA THR A 389 -6.81 -23.98 22.30
C THR A 389 -7.48 -22.91 23.14
N GLN A 390 -7.24 -22.91 24.45
CA GLN A 390 -7.68 -21.87 25.38
C GLN A 390 -6.75 -20.65 25.39
N CYS A 391 -5.83 -20.52 24.41
CA CYS A 391 -4.94 -19.37 24.31
C CYS A 391 -5.76 -18.08 24.23
N SER A 392 -5.46 -17.12 25.12
CA SER A 392 -6.01 -15.77 25.04
C SER A 392 -5.25 -14.94 24.01
N LEU A 393 -5.96 -14.05 23.34
CA LEU A 393 -5.40 -13.02 22.48
C LEU A 393 -5.33 -11.64 23.15
N ASP A 394 -5.64 -11.52 24.44
CA ASP A 394 -5.77 -10.24 25.17
C ASP A 394 -4.44 -9.45 25.23
N ALA A 395 -3.31 -10.12 24.97
CA ALA A 395 -2.02 -9.44 24.85
C ALA A 395 -1.88 -8.59 23.58
N PHE A 396 -2.79 -8.76 22.61
CA PHE A 396 -2.76 -8.04 21.34
C PHE A 396 -3.86 -7.00 21.31
N ALA A 397 -3.49 -5.76 21.04
CA ALA A 397 -4.41 -4.62 21.06
C ALA A 397 -5.53 -4.73 20.00
N ASP A 398 -5.27 -5.43 18.92
CA ASP A 398 -6.17 -5.68 17.80
C ASP A 398 -6.80 -7.08 17.80
N ALA A 399 -6.86 -7.74 18.96
CA ALA A 399 -7.46 -9.06 19.08
C ALA A 399 -8.92 -9.12 18.60
N ASN A 400 -9.65 -8.00 18.71
CA ASN A 400 -11.04 -7.87 18.26
C ASN A 400 -11.19 -7.77 16.74
N ASP A 401 -10.10 -7.47 16.02
CA ASP A 401 -10.10 -7.39 14.55
C ASP A 401 -9.97 -8.76 13.89
N VAL A 402 -9.67 -9.80 14.67
CA VAL A 402 -9.64 -11.18 14.19
C VAL A 402 -11.07 -11.61 13.82
N SER A 403 -11.25 -12.04 12.58
CA SER A 403 -12.54 -12.52 12.09
C SER A 403 -13.02 -13.73 12.88
N ASP A 404 -14.33 -13.84 13.15
CA ASP A 404 -14.89 -14.94 13.96
C ASP A 404 -14.52 -16.32 13.44
N TRP A 405 -14.53 -16.50 12.12
CA TRP A 405 -14.15 -17.76 11.48
C TRP A 405 -12.64 -18.10 11.62
N ALA A 406 -11.78 -17.13 11.90
CA ALA A 406 -10.33 -17.30 12.04
C ALA A 406 -9.87 -17.44 13.49
N LYS A 407 -10.73 -17.15 14.48
CA LYS A 407 -10.34 -17.08 15.89
C LYS A 407 -9.61 -18.32 16.40
N ASP A 408 -10.12 -19.50 16.09
CA ASP A 408 -9.49 -20.78 16.53
C ASP A 408 -8.12 -20.97 15.89
N ALA A 409 -7.99 -20.65 14.61
CA ALA A 409 -6.75 -20.76 13.88
C ALA A 409 -5.69 -19.76 14.37
N VAL A 410 -6.10 -18.51 14.62
CA VAL A 410 -5.19 -17.48 15.15
C VAL A 410 -4.76 -17.82 16.58
N LYS A 411 -5.67 -18.24 17.46
CA LYS A 411 -5.33 -18.74 18.81
C LYS A 411 -4.37 -19.91 18.77
N TRP A 412 -4.61 -20.88 17.90
CA TRP A 412 -3.70 -22.01 17.69
C TRP A 412 -2.33 -21.55 17.20
N ALA A 413 -2.27 -20.64 16.23
CA ALA A 413 -1.02 -20.11 15.71
C ALA A 413 -0.22 -19.34 16.78
N VAL A 414 -0.90 -18.56 17.62
CA VAL A 414 -0.27 -17.88 18.77
C VAL A 414 0.21 -18.87 19.82
N ASN A 415 -0.62 -19.86 20.18
CA ASN A 415 -0.25 -20.90 21.16
C ASN A 415 1.01 -21.68 20.73
N ASN A 416 1.14 -21.97 19.44
CA ASN A 416 2.29 -22.68 18.87
C ASN A 416 3.43 -21.73 18.44
N LYS A 417 3.38 -20.46 18.84
CA LYS A 417 4.38 -19.43 18.53
C LYS A 417 4.62 -19.21 17.03
N ILE A 418 3.69 -19.64 16.19
CA ILE A 418 3.71 -19.38 14.73
C ILE A 418 3.47 -17.89 14.49
N LEU A 419 2.44 -17.33 15.17
CA LEU A 419 2.18 -15.89 15.24
C LEU A 419 2.62 -15.35 16.60
N SER A 420 3.50 -14.36 16.60
CA SER A 420 3.96 -13.66 17.81
C SER A 420 3.54 -12.20 17.86
N GLY A 421 2.80 -11.76 16.82
CA GLY A 421 2.44 -10.36 16.64
C GLY A 421 3.62 -9.48 16.22
N SER A 422 3.30 -8.24 15.92
CA SER A 422 4.25 -7.17 15.63
C SER A 422 4.25 -6.18 16.77
N LYS A 423 5.43 -5.89 17.33
CA LYS A 423 5.59 -4.91 18.41
C LYS A 423 5.61 -3.52 17.80
N MET A 424 4.66 -2.68 18.18
CA MET A 424 4.58 -1.29 17.78
C MET A 424 5.58 -0.43 18.57
N ASN A 425 5.84 0.79 18.11
CA ASN A 425 6.82 1.68 18.73
C ASN A 425 6.44 2.13 20.16
N ASP A 426 5.15 2.14 20.47
CA ASP A 426 4.62 2.41 21.82
C ASP A 426 4.72 1.20 22.76
N GLY A 427 5.26 0.09 22.26
CA GLY A 427 5.34 -1.18 22.97
C GLY A 427 4.11 -2.07 22.80
N THR A 428 3.04 -1.59 22.17
CA THR A 428 1.81 -2.35 21.89
C THR A 428 2.11 -3.52 20.97
N LEU A 429 1.51 -4.66 21.25
CA LEU A 429 1.63 -5.86 20.42
C LEU A 429 0.36 -6.01 19.57
N MET A 430 0.50 -6.19 18.26
CA MET A 430 -0.62 -6.34 17.32
C MET A 430 -0.45 -7.59 16.47
N LEU A 431 -1.57 -8.26 16.18
CA LEU A 431 -1.63 -9.42 15.27
C LEU A 431 -1.63 -9.01 13.81
N LEU A 432 -2.24 -7.88 13.49
CA LEU A 432 -2.52 -7.38 12.14
C LEU A 432 -3.25 -8.45 11.30
N PRO A 433 -4.39 -9.00 11.76
CA PRO A 433 -4.97 -10.22 11.21
C PRO A 433 -5.41 -10.07 9.77
N ARG A 434 -5.91 -8.88 9.39
CA ARG A 434 -6.42 -8.57 8.05
C ARG A 434 -5.37 -8.01 7.08
N SER A 435 -4.17 -7.72 7.57
CA SER A 435 -3.05 -7.30 6.69
C SER A 435 -2.59 -8.46 5.84
N GLY A 436 -2.17 -8.17 4.61
CA GLY A 436 -1.59 -9.15 3.71
C GLY A 436 -0.38 -9.84 4.35
N ALA A 437 -0.30 -11.15 4.23
CA ALA A 437 0.86 -11.92 4.68
C ALA A 437 1.99 -11.76 3.65
N THR A 438 3.06 -11.06 4.02
CA THR A 438 4.22 -10.91 3.14
C THR A 438 4.98 -12.24 2.98
N ARG A 439 5.76 -12.35 1.92
CA ARG A 439 6.60 -13.53 1.66
C ARG A 439 7.59 -13.77 2.80
N ALA A 440 8.17 -12.70 3.36
CA ALA A 440 9.03 -12.78 4.55
C ALA A 440 8.26 -13.32 5.77
N GLU A 441 7.10 -12.76 6.07
CA GLU A 441 6.27 -13.21 7.20
C GLU A 441 5.80 -14.65 7.01
N THR A 442 5.45 -15.03 5.79
CA THR A 442 5.08 -16.41 5.45
C THR A 442 6.25 -17.39 5.68
N ALA A 443 7.47 -17.02 5.28
CA ALA A 443 8.65 -17.85 5.54
C ALA A 443 8.85 -18.07 7.06
N VAL A 444 8.68 -17.03 7.88
CA VAL A 444 8.73 -17.13 9.35
C VAL A 444 7.63 -18.06 9.89
N MET A 445 6.41 -17.91 9.41
CA MET A 445 5.29 -18.74 9.86
C MET A 445 5.49 -20.20 9.47
N LEU A 446 6.05 -20.48 8.29
CA LEU A 446 6.38 -21.84 7.83
C LEU A 446 7.49 -22.47 8.68
N GLU A 447 8.61 -21.77 8.89
CA GLU A 447 9.71 -22.25 9.75
C GLU A 447 9.19 -22.60 11.13
N ARG A 448 8.47 -21.68 11.79
CA ARG A 448 7.91 -21.89 13.11
C ARG A 448 6.88 -23.01 13.17
N MET A 449 6.07 -23.17 12.13
CA MET A 449 5.15 -24.32 12.02
C MET A 449 5.93 -25.64 12.00
N VAL A 450 7.01 -25.72 11.23
CA VAL A 450 7.82 -26.93 11.12
C VAL A 450 8.53 -27.26 12.44
N GLU A 451 9.03 -26.23 13.12
CA GLU A 451 9.79 -26.40 14.38
C GLU A 451 8.87 -26.70 15.58
N ASN A 452 7.73 -26.01 15.68
CA ASN A 452 6.91 -26.01 16.89
C ASN A 452 5.72 -26.97 16.84
N VAL A 453 5.30 -27.44 15.65
CA VAL A 453 4.13 -28.32 15.48
C VAL A 453 4.57 -29.64 14.88
N LYS A 454 4.75 -30.63 15.76
CA LYS A 454 5.11 -32.00 15.41
C LYS A 454 3.93 -32.78 14.85
#